data_99a8ad2a56ca4e36e458d989f09c5001
#
_entry.id   99a8ad2a56ca4e36e458d989f09c5001
#
_cell.length_a   1.000
_cell.length_b   1.000
_cell.length_c   1.000
_cell.angle_alpha   90.00
_cell.angle_beta   90.00
_cell.angle_gamma   90.00
#
_symmetry.space_group_name_H-M   'P 1'
#
loop_
_entity.id
_entity.type
_entity.pdbx_description
1 polymer ?
#
loop_
_entity_poly.entity_id
_entity_poly.type
_entity_poly.pdbx_seq_one_letter_code
_entity_poly.pdbx_strand_id
1 'polypeptide(L)'
;MNNNGHNIEKTNFDAFINAVGSEIQQAQVRLITAANAQMLFHYWKMGNYILYHQQLHGWGSKTIKQLAKAIRFNYPEKKGYSERNLTYMCQFAKAYPLRALQSFIETDAKLIAPSVEKIADEVRYLNDAQFTQEPLAQIQSTDNNEIIITQEPLAQIHNVARTVSDIYRMEIKDIESVFMASPVARTNWASHVIMLNNSIPLGVSYWYMKQSVEMGWSSNALKIQIETNLYSRQISNNKVNNFTATLPAPQSDLANYLLKDPYIFDLAGTKEKADERDIEEQLVKHVTRYLLEMGNGFAFVARQKHFQVGNSDFYADLILYSIPLHAYIVVELKATPFKPEYAGQLNFYINVVDDKLRGENDNKTIGLLLCKGKDEVVAQYALTGYDQPIGISDYQLSKAIPENLKSALPSIEEVEEELASFLDKDKNP
;
A
#
# COMPACT_ATOMS: atom_id res chain seq x y z
N MET A 1 17.50 43.62 29.67
CA MET A 1 16.64 42.61 30.30
C MET A 1 15.32 42.59 29.55
N ASN A 2 14.77 41.43 29.19
CA ASN A 2 13.51 41.12 28.46
C ASN A 2 13.52 40.92 26.95
N ASN A 3 14.37 40.02 26.46
CA ASN A 3 14.12 39.43 25.13
C ASN A 3 13.66 37.95 25.20
N ASN A 4 13.74 37.29 26.37
CA ASN A 4 13.37 35.87 26.53
C ASN A 4 11.84 35.63 26.65
N GLY A 5 11.08 36.60 27.19
CA GLY A 5 9.63 36.43 27.35
C GLY A 5 8.85 36.41 26.00
N HIS A 6 9.22 37.30 25.09
CA HIS A 6 8.56 37.40 23.77
C HIS A 6 8.79 36.18 22.86
N ASN A 7 9.94 35.53 23.00
CA ASN A 7 10.27 34.33 22.21
C ASN A 7 9.51 33.09 22.73
N ILE A 8 9.30 32.98 24.06
CA ILE A 8 8.56 31.86 24.67
C ILE A 8 7.06 31.96 24.35
N GLU A 9 6.47 33.16 24.37
CA GLU A 9 5.06 33.36 24.00
C GLU A 9 4.82 33.09 22.53
N LYS A 10 5.72 33.48 21.61
CA LYS A 10 5.63 33.20 20.17
C LYS A 10 5.72 31.69 19.92
N THR A 11 6.67 31.00 20.55
CA THR A 11 6.84 29.54 20.41
C THR A 11 5.60 28.76 20.90
N ASN A 12 4.98 29.21 22.00
CA ASN A 12 3.75 28.60 22.51
C ASN A 12 2.55 28.86 21.59
N PHE A 13 2.47 30.04 20.97
CA PHE A 13 1.39 30.38 20.04
C PHE A 13 1.53 29.62 18.73
N ASP A 14 2.74 29.44 18.19
CA ASP A 14 3.01 28.64 17.00
C ASP A 14 2.68 27.15 17.25
N ALA A 15 3.03 26.62 18.40
CA ALA A 15 2.64 25.27 18.80
C ALA A 15 1.10 25.10 18.91
N PHE A 16 0.41 26.10 19.44
CA PHE A 16 -1.06 26.12 19.48
C PHE A 16 -1.68 26.14 18.07
N ILE A 17 -1.20 27.00 17.15
CA ILE A 17 -1.66 27.06 15.75
C ILE A 17 -1.44 25.72 15.06
N ASN A 18 -0.26 25.11 15.24
CA ASN A 18 0.06 23.81 14.65
C ASN A 18 -0.86 22.70 15.19
N ALA A 19 -1.16 22.70 16.47
CA ALA A 19 -2.10 21.74 17.06
C ALA A 19 -3.52 21.90 16.50
N VAL A 20 -4.02 23.14 16.38
CA VAL A 20 -5.34 23.43 15.78
C VAL A 20 -5.34 23.03 14.29
N GLY A 21 -4.28 23.37 13.54
CA GLY A 21 -4.14 22.99 12.14
C GLY A 21 -4.15 21.47 11.93
N SER A 22 -3.42 20.74 12.79
CA SER A 22 -3.41 19.28 12.81
C SER A 22 -4.79 18.69 13.06
N GLU A 23 -5.54 19.21 14.06
CA GLU A 23 -6.89 18.74 14.36
C GLU A 23 -7.86 19.00 13.20
N ILE A 24 -7.78 20.16 12.55
CA ILE A 24 -8.59 20.48 11.37
C ILE A 24 -8.30 19.48 10.24
N GLN A 25 -7.02 19.21 9.95
CA GLN A 25 -6.64 18.25 8.91
C GLN A 25 -7.12 16.84 9.25
N GLN A 26 -6.93 16.39 10.50
CA GLN A 26 -7.40 15.08 10.95
C GLN A 26 -8.93 14.95 10.87
N ALA A 27 -9.66 16.01 11.24
CA ALA A 27 -11.11 16.03 11.12
C ALA A 27 -11.58 15.91 9.66
N GLN A 28 -10.92 16.63 8.73
CA GLN A 28 -11.22 16.53 7.30
C GLN A 28 -10.95 15.11 6.76
N VAL A 29 -9.82 14.50 7.12
CA VAL A 29 -9.48 13.13 6.72
C VAL A 29 -10.53 12.15 7.25
N ARG A 30 -10.92 12.26 8.53
CA ARG A 30 -11.98 11.42 9.13
C ARG A 30 -13.31 11.52 8.37
N LEU A 31 -13.72 12.75 8.02
CA LEU A 31 -14.97 12.98 7.27
C LEU A 31 -14.92 12.35 5.87
N ILE A 32 -13.84 12.55 5.12
CA ILE A 32 -13.68 11.99 3.77
C ILE A 32 -13.67 10.46 3.84
N THR A 33 -12.95 9.89 4.81
CA THR A 33 -12.87 8.43 5.01
C THR A 33 -14.25 7.85 5.36
N ALA A 34 -15.00 8.49 6.26
CA ALA A 34 -16.33 8.06 6.62
C ALA A 34 -17.31 8.14 5.44
N ALA A 35 -17.26 9.21 4.67
CA ALA A 35 -18.10 9.38 3.48
C ALA A 35 -17.79 8.30 2.41
N ASN A 36 -16.49 8.00 2.19
CA ASN A 36 -16.08 6.93 1.28
C ASN A 36 -16.60 5.56 1.76
N ALA A 37 -16.45 5.24 3.03
CA ALA A 37 -16.92 3.98 3.61
C ALA A 37 -18.45 3.81 3.46
N GLN A 38 -19.23 4.87 3.72
CA GLN A 38 -20.68 4.86 3.53
C GLN A 38 -21.08 4.68 2.07
N MET A 39 -20.38 5.33 1.15
CA MET A 39 -20.60 5.14 -0.29
C MET A 39 -20.31 3.69 -0.71
N LEU A 40 -19.23 3.10 -0.24
CA LEU A 40 -18.85 1.72 -0.53
C LEU A 40 -19.87 0.73 0.04
N PHE A 41 -20.33 0.94 1.26
CA PHE A 41 -21.39 0.14 1.85
C PHE A 41 -22.70 0.23 1.06
N HIS A 42 -23.04 1.43 0.58
CA HIS A 42 -24.18 1.60 -0.31
C HIS A 42 -24.00 0.81 -1.62
N TYR A 43 -22.83 0.89 -2.26
CA TYR A 43 -22.53 0.12 -3.48
C TYR A 43 -22.56 -1.39 -3.25
N TRP A 44 -22.05 -1.85 -2.11
CA TRP A 44 -22.10 -3.25 -1.71
C TRP A 44 -23.57 -3.73 -1.51
N LYS A 45 -24.40 -2.94 -0.82
CA LYS A 45 -25.84 -3.25 -0.67
C LYS A 45 -26.54 -3.31 -2.04
N MET A 46 -26.30 -2.33 -2.90
CA MET A 46 -26.88 -2.30 -4.24
C MET A 46 -26.47 -3.51 -5.08
N GLY A 47 -25.19 -3.89 -5.01
CA GLY A 47 -24.70 -5.09 -5.69
C GLY A 47 -25.41 -6.36 -5.22
N ASN A 48 -25.51 -6.57 -3.90
CA ASN A 48 -26.24 -7.71 -3.31
C ASN A 48 -27.73 -7.71 -3.71
N TYR A 49 -28.38 -6.56 -3.67
CA TYR A 49 -29.79 -6.41 -4.05
C TYR A 49 -30.03 -6.76 -5.53
N ILE A 50 -29.19 -6.27 -6.43
CA ILE A 50 -29.31 -6.57 -7.86
C ILE A 50 -29.07 -8.08 -8.10
N LEU A 51 -28.04 -8.66 -7.51
CA LEU A 51 -27.72 -10.10 -7.63
C LEU A 51 -28.87 -10.97 -7.13
N TYR A 52 -29.45 -10.64 -6.00
CA TYR A 52 -30.59 -11.35 -5.43
C TYR A 52 -31.78 -11.36 -6.40
N HIS A 53 -32.17 -10.20 -6.94
CA HIS A 53 -33.27 -10.13 -7.88
C HIS A 53 -32.97 -10.79 -9.23
N GLN A 54 -31.71 -10.73 -9.71
CA GLN A 54 -31.30 -11.50 -10.88
C GLN A 54 -31.48 -12.99 -10.68
N GLN A 55 -31.13 -13.51 -9.51
CA GLN A 55 -31.31 -14.93 -9.19
C GLN A 55 -32.77 -15.30 -9.01
N LEU A 56 -33.53 -14.50 -8.25
CA LEU A 56 -34.95 -14.75 -7.95
C LEU A 56 -35.81 -14.81 -9.22
N HIS A 57 -35.55 -13.91 -10.18
CA HIS A 57 -36.37 -13.76 -11.39
C HIS A 57 -35.73 -14.36 -12.65
N GLY A 58 -34.56 -14.99 -12.55
CA GLY A 58 -33.83 -15.50 -13.70
C GLY A 58 -33.37 -14.40 -14.69
N TRP A 59 -33.18 -13.17 -14.21
CA TRP A 59 -32.85 -12.03 -15.05
C TRP A 59 -31.37 -12.08 -15.48
N GLY A 60 -31.13 -11.98 -16.79
CA GLY A 60 -29.78 -11.92 -17.35
C GLY A 60 -29.13 -10.53 -17.28
N SER A 61 -27.92 -10.41 -17.81
CA SER A 61 -27.12 -9.15 -17.81
C SER A 61 -27.82 -7.94 -18.44
N LYS A 62 -28.78 -8.14 -19.35
CA LYS A 62 -29.57 -7.08 -19.99
C LYS A 62 -30.37 -6.23 -18.99
N THR A 63 -30.69 -6.79 -17.82
CA THR A 63 -31.42 -6.10 -16.74
C THR A 63 -30.63 -4.95 -16.16
N ILE A 64 -29.30 -5.07 -16.02
CA ILE A 64 -28.46 -3.96 -15.51
C ILE A 64 -28.54 -2.75 -16.44
N LYS A 65 -28.53 -2.97 -17.75
CA LYS A 65 -28.69 -1.90 -18.74
C LYS A 65 -30.05 -1.20 -18.65
N GLN A 66 -31.12 -1.98 -18.46
CA GLN A 66 -32.48 -1.43 -18.28
C GLN A 66 -32.57 -0.65 -16.97
N LEU A 67 -32.00 -1.19 -15.87
CA LEU A 67 -31.96 -0.51 -14.58
C LEU A 67 -31.20 0.82 -14.66
N ALA A 68 -30.03 0.85 -15.32
CA ALA A 68 -29.26 2.08 -15.52
C ALA A 68 -30.05 3.16 -16.29
N LYS A 69 -30.83 2.75 -17.30
CA LYS A 69 -31.70 3.65 -18.05
C LYS A 69 -32.83 4.18 -17.17
N ALA A 70 -33.48 3.30 -16.42
CA ALA A 70 -34.61 3.66 -15.53
C ALA A 70 -34.11 4.62 -14.41
N ILE A 71 -32.95 4.38 -13.80
CA ILE A 71 -32.37 5.28 -12.80
C ILE A 71 -32.09 6.65 -13.42
N ARG A 72 -31.47 6.70 -14.60
CA ARG A 72 -31.18 7.98 -15.27
C ARG A 72 -32.46 8.75 -15.61
N PHE A 73 -33.52 8.07 -15.98
CA PHE A 73 -34.79 8.69 -16.31
C PHE A 73 -35.53 9.22 -15.07
N ASN A 74 -35.61 8.39 -14.01
CA ASN A 74 -36.35 8.73 -12.79
C ASN A 74 -35.57 9.66 -11.84
N TYR A 75 -34.23 9.62 -11.91
CA TYR A 75 -33.33 10.36 -11.00
C TYR A 75 -32.18 11.01 -11.79
N PRO A 76 -32.46 11.96 -12.69
CA PRO A 76 -31.45 12.52 -13.61
C PRO A 76 -30.28 13.23 -12.91
N GLU A 77 -30.49 13.75 -11.71
CA GLU A 77 -29.51 14.43 -10.88
C GLU A 77 -28.56 13.45 -10.18
N LYS A 78 -28.91 12.16 -10.05
CA LYS A 78 -28.09 11.16 -9.36
C LYS A 78 -27.02 10.62 -10.29
N LYS A 79 -25.76 10.83 -9.92
CA LYS A 79 -24.59 10.32 -10.65
C LYS A 79 -24.09 9.01 -10.01
N GLY A 80 -23.30 8.23 -10.76
CA GLY A 80 -22.68 7.01 -10.24
C GLY A 80 -23.44 5.71 -10.54
N TYR A 81 -24.58 5.74 -11.24
CA TYR A 81 -25.41 4.57 -11.55
C TYR A 81 -25.43 4.24 -13.05
N SER A 82 -24.29 4.39 -13.72
CA SER A 82 -24.13 3.92 -15.09
C SER A 82 -24.15 2.38 -15.15
N GLU A 83 -24.49 1.80 -16.31
CA GLU A 83 -24.45 0.35 -16.54
C GLU A 83 -23.12 -0.28 -16.07
N ARG A 84 -22.00 0.36 -16.42
CA ARG A 84 -20.66 -0.07 -16.00
C ARG A 84 -20.51 -0.06 -14.49
N ASN A 85 -20.91 0.99 -13.80
CA ASN A 85 -20.76 1.10 -12.37
C ASN A 85 -21.67 0.15 -11.60
N LEU A 86 -22.92 -0.06 -12.05
CA LEU A 86 -23.82 -1.07 -11.51
C LEU A 86 -23.25 -2.48 -11.68
N THR A 87 -22.60 -2.75 -12.80
CA THR A 87 -21.87 -4.04 -13.01
C THR A 87 -20.74 -4.20 -11.99
N TYR A 88 -19.95 -3.14 -11.74
CA TYR A 88 -18.92 -3.18 -10.70
C TYR A 88 -19.50 -3.34 -9.30
N MET A 89 -20.63 -2.74 -8.98
CA MET A 89 -21.31 -2.98 -7.68
C MET A 89 -21.67 -4.46 -7.50
N CYS A 90 -22.18 -5.12 -8.55
CA CYS A 90 -22.44 -6.56 -8.51
C CYS A 90 -21.15 -7.39 -8.35
N GLN A 91 -20.09 -7.05 -9.07
CA GLN A 91 -18.80 -7.74 -8.93
C GLN A 91 -18.20 -7.51 -7.54
N PHE A 92 -18.31 -6.32 -7.00
CA PHE A 92 -17.85 -5.95 -5.66
C PHE A 92 -18.56 -6.76 -4.57
N ALA A 93 -19.88 -6.89 -4.65
CA ALA A 93 -20.65 -7.70 -3.73
C ALA A 93 -20.30 -9.20 -3.82
N LYS A 94 -20.04 -9.70 -5.05
CA LYS A 94 -19.58 -11.08 -5.26
C LYS A 94 -18.17 -11.33 -4.71
N ALA A 95 -17.24 -10.39 -4.94
CA ALA A 95 -15.85 -10.51 -4.52
C ALA A 95 -15.69 -10.45 -2.99
N TYR A 96 -16.55 -9.68 -2.32
CA TYR A 96 -16.46 -9.47 -0.87
C TYR A 96 -17.78 -9.84 -0.15
N PRO A 97 -18.16 -11.13 -0.11
CA PRO A 97 -19.31 -11.57 0.67
C PRO A 97 -19.10 -11.33 2.17
N LEU A 98 -20.18 -11.26 2.96
CA LEU A 98 -20.11 -10.91 4.39
C LEU A 98 -19.13 -11.79 5.18
N ARG A 99 -19.07 -13.08 4.90
CA ARG A 99 -18.13 -14.02 5.54
C ARG A 99 -16.66 -13.65 5.24
N ALA A 100 -16.36 -13.20 4.03
CA ALA A 100 -15.01 -12.72 3.69
C ALA A 100 -14.64 -11.47 4.49
N LEU A 101 -15.59 -10.54 4.67
CA LEU A 101 -15.39 -9.35 5.51
C LEU A 101 -15.10 -9.70 6.95
N GLN A 102 -15.83 -10.69 7.52
CA GLN A 102 -15.60 -11.23 8.86
C GLN A 102 -14.21 -11.86 8.98
N SER A 103 -13.82 -12.70 8.00
CA SER A 103 -12.49 -13.30 7.97
C SER A 103 -11.36 -12.27 7.87
N PHE A 104 -11.56 -11.18 7.15
CA PHE A 104 -10.57 -10.09 7.10
C PHE A 104 -10.36 -9.44 8.48
N ILE A 105 -11.45 -9.23 9.24
CA ILE A 105 -11.37 -8.66 10.58
C ILE A 105 -10.66 -9.62 11.55
N GLU A 106 -10.97 -10.93 11.47
CA GLU A 106 -10.31 -11.96 12.27
C GLU A 106 -8.81 -12.06 11.93
N THR A 107 -8.46 -11.97 10.66
CA THR A 107 -7.07 -11.98 10.19
C THR A 107 -6.32 -10.75 10.71
N ASP A 108 -6.92 -9.57 10.65
CA ASP A 108 -6.33 -8.34 11.21
C ASP A 108 -6.03 -8.47 12.70
N ALA A 109 -6.93 -9.09 13.46
CA ALA A 109 -6.74 -9.30 14.90
C ALA A 109 -5.60 -10.27 15.23
N LYS A 110 -5.29 -11.22 14.34
CA LYS A 110 -4.19 -12.20 14.52
C LYS A 110 -2.82 -11.67 14.13
N LEU A 111 -2.76 -10.72 13.19
CA LEU A 111 -1.51 -10.16 12.67
C LEU A 111 -0.97 -9.01 13.55
N ILE A 112 -0.64 -9.30 14.80
CA ILE A 112 -0.09 -8.31 15.75
C ILE A 112 1.37 -7.98 15.40
N ALA A 113 2.13 -8.94 14.87
CA ALA A 113 3.49 -8.75 14.36
C ALA A 113 3.64 -9.56 13.05
N PRO A 114 3.63 -8.90 11.87
CA PRO A 114 3.64 -9.62 10.61
C PRO A 114 5.03 -10.21 10.34
N SER A 115 5.10 -11.53 10.25
CA SER A 115 6.20 -12.21 9.53
C SER A 115 5.75 -12.55 8.11
N VAL A 116 6.70 -12.71 7.19
CA VAL A 116 6.40 -13.11 5.80
C VAL A 116 5.61 -14.42 5.77
N GLU A 117 5.97 -15.39 6.60
CA GLU A 117 5.29 -16.69 6.68
C GLU A 117 3.84 -16.54 7.15
N LYS A 118 3.59 -15.81 8.22
CA LYS A 118 2.23 -15.56 8.73
C LYS A 118 1.35 -14.87 7.69
N ILE A 119 1.88 -13.88 6.97
CA ILE A 119 1.13 -13.19 5.92
C ILE A 119 0.85 -14.15 4.77
N ALA A 120 1.84 -14.95 4.34
CA ALA A 120 1.66 -15.91 3.25
C ALA A 120 0.61 -16.98 3.61
N ASP A 121 0.61 -17.50 4.84
CA ASP A 121 -0.35 -18.49 5.31
C ASP A 121 -1.76 -17.92 5.39
N GLU A 122 -1.94 -16.72 5.92
CA GLU A 122 -3.26 -16.07 5.99
C GLU A 122 -3.79 -15.71 4.59
N VAL A 123 -2.95 -15.25 3.67
CA VAL A 123 -3.35 -15.03 2.28
C VAL A 123 -3.75 -16.33 1.60
N ARG A 124 -3.03 -17.43 1.82
CA ARG A 124 -3.39 -18.76 1.32
C ARG A 124 -4.73 -19.20 1.90
N TYR A 125 -4.92 -19.10 3.21
CA TYR A 125 -6.19 -19.40 3.88
C TYR A 125 -7.36 -18.63 3.27
N LEU A 126 -7.22 -17.31 3.06
CA LEU A 126 -8.25 -16.47 2.46
C LEU A 126 -8.51 -16.84 0.98
N ASN A 127 -7.50 -17.31 0.24
CA ASN A 127 -7.68 -17.77 -1.13
C ASN A 127 -8.36 -19.13 -1.22
N ASP A 128 -8.03 -20.05 -0.30
CA ASP A 128 -8.52 -21.42 -0.30
C ASP A 128 -9.90 -21.54 0.38
N ALA A 129 -10.25 -20.60 1.26
CA ALA A 129 -11.54 -20.55 1.91
C ALA A 129 -12.65 -20.32 0.87
N GLN A 130 -13.55 -21.30 0.76
CA GLN A 130 -14.72 -21.16 -0.12
C GLN A 130 -15.74 -20.22 0.54
N PHE A 131 -15.59 -18.92 0.29
CA PHE A 131 -16.61 -17.92 0.64
C PHE A 131 -17.76 -18.00 -0.36
N THR A 132 -18.47 -19.14 -0.35
CA THR A 132 -19.64 -19.33 -1.21
C THR A 132 -20.74 -18.36 -0.78
N GLN A 133 -21.48 -17.84 -1.75
CA GLN A 133 -22.71 -17.08 -1.51
C GLN A 133 -23.83 -18.05 -1.09
N GLU A 134 -23.63 -18.86 -0.05
CA GLU A 134 -24.63 -19.80 0.45
C GLU A 134 -26.00 -19.17 0.72
N PRO A 135 -26.14 -17.92 1.20
CA PRO A 135 -27.46 -17.36 1.46
C PRO A 135 -28.34 -17.24 0.22
N LEU A 136 -27.74 -17.00 -0.96
CA LEU A 136 -28.54 -16.86 -2.19
C LEU A 136 -29.05 -18.20 -2.76
N ALA A 137 -28.37 -19.31 -2.45
CA ALA A 137 -28.73 -20.64 -2.95
C ALA A 137 -29.82 -21.36 -2.10
N GLN A 138 -30.05 -20.93 -0.85
CA GLN A 138 -30.96 -21.60 0.07
C GLN A 138 -32.34 -20.94 0.21
N ILE A 139 -32.60 -19.83 -0.45
CA ILE A 139 -33.93 -19.24 -0.49
C ILE A 139 -34.74 -19.96 -1.55
N GLN A 140 -35.19 -21.19 -1.21
CA GLN A 140 -36.26 -21.82 -1.94
C GLN A 140 -37.56 -21.06 -1.65
N SER A 141 -38.22 -20.68 -2.73
CA SER A 141 -39.49 -19.99 -2.76
C SER A 141 -40.55 -20.75 -1.96
N THR A 142 -40.79 -20.32 -0.74
CA THR A 142 -42.07 -20.59 -0.07
C THR A 142 -42.73 -19.22 0.05
N ASP A 143 -43.57 -18.94 -0.86
CA ASP A 143 -44.86 -18.27 -0.86
C ASP A 143 -45.05 -17.39 -2.10
N ASN A 144 -46.04 -17.79 -2.87
CA ASN A 144 -46.71 -16.99 -3.86
C ASN A 144 -47.38 -15.80 -3.16
N ASN A 145 -46.69 -14.64 -3.13
CA ASN A 145 -47.33 -13.35 -2.88
C ASN A 145 -47.00 -12.41 -4.02
N GLU A 146 -48.00 -12.08 -4.81
CA GLU A 146 -47.98 -11.00 -5.79
C GLU A 146 -47.48 -9.71 -5.14
N ILE A 147 -46.33 -9.25 -5.60
CA ILE A 147 -45.79 -7.94 -5.18
C ILE A 147 -46.54 -6.86 -5.96
N ILE A 148 -47.53 -6.25 -5.31
CA ILE A 148 -48.12 -5.01 -5.77
C ILE A 148 -47.07 -3.91 -5.68
N ILE A 149 -46.62 -3.41 -6.83
CA ILE A 149 -45.69 -2.27 -6.93
C ILE A 149 -46.46 -1.00 -6.54
N THR A 150 -46.42 -0.60 -5.29
CA THR A 150 -46.90 0.70 -4.83
C THR A 150 -45.77 1.73 -4.91
N GLN A 151 -46.11 2.88 -5.53
CA GLN A 151 -45.22 4.00 -5.77
C GLN A 151 -44.98 4.81 -4.49
N GLU A 152 -43.94 4.44 -3.70
CA GLU A 152 -43.38 5.39 -2.71
C GLU A 152 -41.85 5.22 -2.61
N PRO A 153 -41.06 6.32 -2.80
CA PRO A 153 -39.59 6.28 -2.79
C PRO A 153 -38.99 5.85 -1.46
N LEU A 154 -39.64 6.10 -0.35
CA LEU A 154 -39.23 5.73 0.98
C LEU A 154 -39.39 4.21 1.26
N ALA A 155 -40.43 3.58 0.71
CA ALA A 155 -40.65 2.14 0.82
C ALA A 155 -39.59 1.33 0.08
N GLN A 156 -39.02 1.88 -1.01
CA GLN A 156 -37.95 1.22 -1.78
C GLN A 156 -36.60 1.22 -1.06
N ILE A 157 -36.27 2.23 -0.27
CA ILE A 157 -35.04 2.29 0.53
C ILE A 157 -35.10 1.21 1.64
N HIS A 158 -36.25 1.05 2.27
CA HIS A 158 -36.49 -0.03 3.23
C HIS A 158 -36.34 -1.42 2.59
N ASN A 159 -36.72 -1.58 1.33
CA ASN A 159 -36.61 -2.87 0.65
C ASN A 159 -35.16 -3.32 0.40
N VAL A 160 -34.24 -2.42 0.00
CA VAL A 160 -32.83 -2.80 -0.19
C VAL A 160 -32.18 -3.26 1.12
N ALA A 161 -32.34 -2.49 2.20
CA ALA A 161 -31.78 -2.84 3.50
C ALA A 161 -32.40 -4.14 4.06
N ARG A 162 -33.73 -4.28 3.95
CA ARG A 162 -34.45 -5.47 4.39
C ARG A 162 -34.02 -6.70 3.59
N THR A 163 -33.97 -6.62 2.27
CA THR A 163 -33.50 -7.72 1.43
C THR A 163 -32.07 -8.16 1.79
N VAL A 164 -31.15 -7.21 2.05
CA VAL A 164 -29.79 -7.53 2.47
C VAL A 164 -29.77 -8.18 3.86
N SER A 165 -30.60 -7.71 4.80
CA SER A 165 -30.77 -8.35 6.10
C SER A 165 -31.29 -9.78 5.97
N ASP A 166 -32.27 -10.00 5.09
CA ASP A 166 -32.86 -11.31 4.85
C ASP A 166 -31.86 -12.29 4.20
N ILE A 167 -31.05 -11.81 3.21
CA ILE A 167 -29.97 -12.58 2.58
C ILE A 167 -29.00 -13.12 3.64
N TYR A 168 -28.53 -12.25 4.55
CA TYR A 168 -27.51 -12.62 5.53
C TYR A 168 -28.09 -13.03 6.88
N ARG A 169 -29.42 -12.99 7.07
CA ARG A 169 -30.12 -13.29 8.34
C ARG A 169 -29.54 -12.50 9.52
N MET A 170 -29.21 -11.25 9.27
CA MET A 170 -28.60 -10.32 10.24
C MET A 170 -29.25 -8.95 10.13
N GLU A 171 -29.30 -8.23 11.26
CA GLU A 171 -29.72 -6.84 11.26
C GLU A 171 -28.78 -5.98 10.40
N ILE A 172 -29.37 -5.04 9.62
CA ILE A 172 -28.58 -4.21 8.70
C ILE A 172 -27.47 -3.40 9.40
N LYS A 173 -27.71 -2.97 10.64
CA LYS A 173 -26.72 -2.27 11.47
C LYS A 173 -25.52 -3.15 11.83
N ASP A 174 -25.72 -4.44 12.03
CA ASP A 174 -24.66 -5.38 12.37
C ASP A 174 -23.84 -5.70 11.11
N ILE A 175 -24.51 -5.86 9.96
CA ILE A 175 -23.86 -5.99 8.64
C ILE A 175 -23.03 -4.74 8.35
N GLU A 176 -23.57 -3.55 8.59
CA GLU A 176 -22.86 -2.27 8.43
C GLU A 176 -21.62 -2.22 9.33
N SER A 177 -21.75 -2.62 10.59
CA SER A 177 -20.63 -2.66 11.54
C SER A 177 -19.50 -3.55 11.04
N VAL A 178 -19.81 -4.76 10.56
CA VAL A 178 -18.83 -5.68 9.98
C VAL A 178 -18.18 -5.06 8.73
N PHE A 179 -18.97 -4.46 7.83
CA PHE A 179 -18.45 -3.81 6.64
C PHE A 179 -17.47 -2.69 6.99
N MET A 180 -17.86 -1.79 7.90
CA MET A 180 -17.07 -0.63 8.33
C MET A 180 -15.76 -1.01 9.04
N ALA A 181 -15.74 -2.13 9.75
CA ALA A 181 -14.54 -2.64 10.41
C ALA A 181 -13.53 -3.25 9.42
N SER A 182 -13.98 -3.70 8.25
CA SER A 182 -13.15 -4.38 7.26
C SER A 182 -12.22 -3.42 6.50
N PRO A 183 -11.07 -3.89 5.94
CA PRO A 183 -10.21 -3.08 5.09
C PRO A 183 -10.90 -2.66 3.78
N VAL A 184 -11.98 -3.33 3.38
CA VAL A 184 -12.78 -2.98 2.20
C VAL A 184 -13.37 -1.57 2.33
N ALA A 185 -13.89 -1.21 3.50
CA ALA A 185 -14.45 0.12 3.75
C ALA A 185 -13.41 1.26 3.73
N ARG A 186 -12.15 0.94 3.99
CA ARG A 186 -11.04 1.91 4.05
C ARG A 186 -10.36 2.13 2.69
N THR A 187 -10.57 1.24 1.73
CA THR A 187 -9.99 1.32 0.39
C THR A 187 -10.92 2.13 -0.52
N ASN A 188 -10.40 2.96 -1.41
CA ASN A 188 -11.24 3.77 -2.29
C ASN A 188 -11.85 2.96 -3.43
N TRP A 189 -12.97 3.46 -4.01
CA TRP A 189 -13.71 2.76 -5.07
C TRP A 189 -12.87 2.45 -6.31
N ALA A 190 -12.03 3.40 -6.75
CA ALA A 190 -11.18 3.19 -7.92
C ALA A 190 -10.18 2.03 -7.71
N SER A 191 -9.65 1.89 -6.50
CA SER A 191 -8.77 0.77 -6.12
C SER A 191 -9.51 -0.58 -6.17
N HIS A 192 -10.75 -0.63 -5.69
CA HIS A 192 -11.56 -1.85 -5.82
C HIS A 192 -11.81 -2.21 -7.29
N VAL A 193 -12.16 -1.23 -8.13
CA VAL A 193 -12.35 -1.45 -9.57
C VAL A 193 -11.07 -1.98 -10.24
N ILE A 194 -9.89 -1.50 -9.85
CA ILE A 194 -8.61 -2.00 -10.36
C ILE A 194 -8.39 -3.45 -9.96
N MET A 195 -8.59 -3.80 -8.69
CA MET A 195 -8.45 -5.19 -8.21
C MET A 195 -9.43 -6.14 -8.89
N LEU A 196 -10.70 -5.73 -9.06
CA LEU A 196 -11.73 -6.51 -9.75
C LEU A 196 -11.38 -6.74 -11.24
N ASN A 197 -10.89 -5.71 -11.94
CA ASN A 197 -10.50 -5.83 -13.35
C ASN A 197 -9.30 -6.77 -13.56
N ASN A 198 -8.39 -6.84 -12.59
CA ASN A 198 -7.22 -7.72 -12.66
C ASN A 198 -7.51 -9.11 -12.09
N SER A 199 -8.75 -9.40 -11.68
CA SER A 199 -9.16 -10.70 -11.11
C SER A 199 -8.22 -11.17 -9.99
N ILE A 200 -7.82 -10.26 -9.12
CA ILE A 200 -6.90 -10.53 -8.01
C ILE A 200 -7.58 -11.52 -7.03
N PRO A 201 -6.92 -12.62 -6.64
CA PRO A 201 -7.44 -13.53 -5.62
C PRO A 201 -7.76 -12.82 -4.31
N LEU A 202 -8.75 -13.35 -3.56
CA LEU A 202 -9.31 -12.67 -2.39
C LEU A 202 -8.26 -12.33 -1.32
N GLY A 203 -7.39 -13.28 -0.97
CA GLY A 203 -6.34 -13.05 0.03
C GLY A 203 -5.28 -12.06 -0.46
N VAL A 204 -4.95 -12.09 -1.75
CA VAL A 204 -4.03 -11.12 -2.35
C VAL A 204 -4.69 -9.73 -2.40
N SER A 205 -5.99 -9.65 -2.70
CA SER A 205 -6.75 -8.40 -2.63
C SER A 205 -6.76 -7.82 -1.22
N TYR A 206 -6.97 -8.68 -0.20
CA TYR A 206 -6.88 -8.30 1.20
C TYR A 206 -5.50 -7.70 1.53
N TRP A 207 -4.41 -8.35 1.12
CA TRP A 207 -3.06 -7.85 1.32
C TRP A 207 -2.85 -6.48 0.65
N TYR A 208 -3.27 -6.31 -0.63
CA TYR A 208 -3.17 -5.02 -1.32
C TYR A 208 -4.02 -3.93 -0.67
N MET A 209 -5.21 -4.24 -0.17
CA MET A 209 -6.03 -3.29 0.59
C MET A 209 -5.32 -2.82 1.85
N LYS A 210 -4.74 -3.74 2.62
CA LYS A 210 -3.95 -3.42 3.81
C LYS A 210 -2.78 -2.51 3.47
N GLN A 211 -1.98 -2.90 2.47
CA GLN A 211 -0.85 -2.09 2.00
C GLN A 211 -1.29 -0.70 1.53
N SER A 212 -2.40 -0.61 0.79
CA SER A 212 -2.92 0.67 0.31
C SER A 212 -3.30 1.62 1.46
N VAL A 213 -3.88 1.10 2.53
CA VAL A 213 -4.25 1.87 3.72
C VAL A 213 -3.02 2.28 4.52
N GLU A 214 -2.12 1.34 4.80
CA GLU A 214 -0.90 1.56 5.59
C GLU A 214 0.07 2.52 4.89
N MET A 215 0.22 2.36 3.57
CA MET A 215 1.15 3.13 2.75
C MET A 215 0.54 4.38 2.13
N GLY A 216 -0.76 4.63 2.35
CA GLY A 216 -1.45 5.79 1.78
C GLY A 216 -1.47 5.81 0.25
N TRP A 217 -1.52 4.65 -0.42
CA TRP A 217 -1.45 4.60 -1.89
C TRP A 217 -2.69 5.21 -2.54
N SER A 218 -2.44 6.01 -3.57
CA SER A 218 -3.47 6.35 -4.55
C SER A 218 -3.86 5.11 -5.37
N SER A 219 -5.02 5.16 -6.03
CA SER A 219 -5.44 4.09 -6.95
C SER A 219 -4.43 3.87 -8.09
N ASN A 220 -3.74 4.91 -8.54
CA ASN A 220 -2.69 4.79 -9.54
C ASN A 220 -1.43 4.09 -8.99
N ALA A 221 -1.03 4.43 -7.76
CA ALA A 221 0.07 3.74 -7.10
C ALA A 221 -0.25 2.25 -6.91
N LEU A 222 -1.46 1.91 -6.42
CA LEU A 222 -1.91 0.53 -6.30
C LEU A 222 -1.87 -0.21 -7.65
N LYS A 223 -2.34 0.43 -8.73
CA LYS A 223 -2.29 -0.16 -10.07
C LYS A 223 -0.88 -0.57 -10.47
N ILE A 224 0.10 0.33 -10.27
CA ILE A 224 1.52 0.05 -10.56
C ILE A 224 2.02 -1.13 -9.71
N GLN A 225 1.69 -1.17 -8.42
CA GLN A 225 2.12 -2.25 -7.53
C GLN A 225 1.52 -3.61 -7.91
N ILE A 226 0.28 -3.62 -8.42
CA ILE A 226 -0.34 -4.84 -8.97
C ILE A 226 0.35 -5.25 -10.27
N GLU A 227 0.54 -4.32 -11.22
CA GLU A 227 1.18 -4.59 -12.52
C GLU A 227 2.64 -5.06 -12.37
N THR A 228 3.34 -4.58 -11.34
CA THR A 228 4.71 -5.01 -11.00
C THR A 228 4.74 -6.21 -10.06
N ASN A 229 3.59 -6.81 -9.74
CA ASN A 229 3.45 -7.99 -8.89
C ASN A 229 4.15 -7.85 -7.52
N LEU A 230 3.93 -6.71 -6.86
CA LEU A 230 4.58 -6.42 -5.56
C LEU A 230 4.33 -7.52 -4.52
N TYR A 231 3.13 -8.09 -4.48
CA TYR A 231 2.81 -9.16 -3.54
C TYR A 231 3.84 -10.30 -3.60
N SER A 232 4.08 -10.84 -4.81
CA SER A 232 5.04 -11.94 -4.98
C SER A 232 6.48 -11.51 -4.63
N ARG A 233 6.89 -10.31 -5.01
CA ARG A 233 8.23 -9.77 -4.74
C ARG A 233 8.49 -9.55 -3.25
N GLN A 234 7.46 -9.24 -2.47
CA GLN A 234 7.57 -8.93 -1.05
C GLN A 234 7.32 -10.16 -0.16
N ILE A 235 6.46 -11.09 -0.60
CA ILE A 235 6.07 -12.28 0.19
C ILE A 235 6.88 -13.52 -0.22
N SER A 236 7.77 -13.43 -1.19
CA SER A 236 8.65 -14.55 -1.57
C SER A 236 9.49 -15.02 -0.38
N ASN A 237 9.57 -16.35 -0.20
CA ASN A 237 10.41 -16.97 0.84
C ASN A 237 11.88 -17.13 0.40
N ASN A 238 12.19 -16.85 -0.87
CA ASN A 238 13.54 -17.08 -1.44
C ASN A 238 14.45 -15.84 -1.35
N LYS A 239 14.18 -14.93 -0.42
CA LYS A 239 15.02 -13.74 -0.25
C LYS A 239 16.35 -14.08 0.42
N VAL A 240 17.43 -13.65 -0.19
CA VAL A 240 18.80 -13.90 0.34
C VAL A 240 19.14 -12.82 1.35
N ASN A 241 19.23 -13.19 2.63
CA ASN A 241 19.64 -12.30 3.72
C ASN A 241 20.12 -13.10 4.94
N ASN A 242 20.73 -12.41 5.89
CA ASN A 242 21.13 -12.98 7.20
C ASN A 242 20.37 -12.33 8.38
N PHE A 243 19.23 -11.71 8.14
CA PHE A 243 18.52 -10.92 9.15
C PHE A 243 18.13 -11.73 10.38
N THR A 244 17.67 -12.96 10.21
CA THR A 244 17.28 -13.84 11.33
C THR A 244 18.47 -14.18 12.26
N ALA A 245 19.68 -14.21 11.71
CA ALA A 245 20.89 -14.49 12.49
C ALA A 245 21.49 -13.23 13.14
N THR A 246 21.23 -12.03 12.58
CA THR A 246 21.94 -10.79 12.95
C THR A 246 21.07 -9.75 13.64
N LEU A 247 19.75 -9.88 13.54
CA LEU A 247 18.76 -9.00 14.17
C LEU A 247 17.86 -9.77 15.14
N PRO A 248 17.48 -9.17 16.28
CA PRO A 248 16.48 -9.78 17.15
C PRO A 248 15.09 -9.76 16.50
N ALA A 249 14.23 -10.74 16.83
CA ALA A 249 12.80 -10.63 16.54
C ALA A 249 12.17 -9.53 17.46
N PRO A 250 11.23 -8.69 16.98
CA PRO A 250 10.55 -8.72 15.68
C PRO A 250 11.27 -7.93 14.55
N GLN A 251 12.46 -7.36 14.78
CA GLN A 251 13.16 -6.55 13.79
C GLN A 251 13.58 -7.37 12.56
N SER A 252 14.04 -8.60 12.76
CA SER A 252 14.38 -9.51 11.66
C SER A 252 13.18 -9.79 10.77
N ASP A 253 12.01 -10.00 11.35
CA ASP A 253 10.76 -10.26 10.63
C ASP A 253 10.37 -9.04 9.79
N LEU A 254 10.44 -7.84 10.40
CA LEU A 254 10.11 -6.60 9.71
C LEU A 254 11.12 -6.26 8.61
N ALA A 255 12.42 -6.45 8.84
CA ALA A 255 13.44 -6.24 7.82
C ALA A 255 13.25 -7.21 6.64
N ASN A 256 12.94 -8.47 6.91
CA ASN A 256 12.64 -9.47 5.90
C ASN A 256 11.35 -9.16 5.14
N TYR A 257 10.33 -8.65 5.82
CA TYR A 257 9.10 -8.19 5.18
C TYR A 257 9.32 -7.00 4.26
N LEU A 258 10.14 -6.02 4.65
CA LEU A 258 10.42 -4.82 3.86
C LEU A 258 11.35 -5.10 2.67
N LEU A 259 12.20 -6.12 2.75
CA LEU A 259 13.05 -6.54 1.63
C LEU A 259 12.19 -7.02 0.47
N LYS A 260 12.48 -6.55 -0.74
CA LYS A 260 11.85 -6.99 -1.99
C LYS A 260 12.85 -7.76 -2.84
N ASP A 261 12.37 -8.69 -3.65
CA ASP A 261 13.21 -9.43 -4.58
C ASP A 261 12.39 -9.88 -5.81
N PRO A 262 12.62 -9.31 -6.98
CA PRO A 262 13.52 -8.17 -7.27
C PRO A 262 12.93 -6.79 -6.89
N TYR A 263 13.78 -5.76 -6.86
CA TYR A 263 13.37 -4.35 -6.91
C TYR A 263 13.08 -3.95 -8.35
N ILE A 264 12.06 -3.11 -8.57
CA ILE A 264 11.72 -2.63 -9.92
C ILE A 264 11.88 -1.10 -9.96
N PHE A 265 12.85 -0.65 -10.75
CA PHE A 265 13.10 0.78 -10.93
C PHE A 265 12.62 1.23 -12.31
N ASP A 266 11.74 2.25 -12.34
CA ASP A 266 11.36 2.90 -13.60
C ASP A 266 12.37 3.99 -13.94
N LEU A 267 13.35 3.62 -14.73
CA LEU A 267 14.34 4.53 -15.27
C LEU A 267 14.02 4.83 -16.74
N ALA A 268 12.98 5.64 -16.96
CA ALA A 268 12.63 6.10 -18.31
C ALA A 268 13.80 6.89 -18.92
N GLY A 269 14.40 6.30 -19.95
CA GLY A 269 15.50 6.93 -20.70
C GLY A 269 16.87 6.30 -20.51
N THR A 270 17.05 5.36 -19.56
CA THR A 270 18.29 4.60 -19.44
C THR A 270 18.45 3.62 -20.61
N LYS A 271 19.64 3.58 -21.20
CA LYS A 271 20.00 2.60 -22.21
C LYS A 271 20.10 1.21 -21.56
N GLU A 272 19.77 0.13 -22.29
CA GLU A 272 19.93 -1.26 -21.81
C GLU A 272 21.36 -1.59 -21.34
N LYS A 273 22.35 -0.80 -21.72
CA LYS A 273 23.77 -0.90 -21.36
C LYS A 273 24.25 0.27 -20.51
N ALA A 274 23.38 0.80 -19.64
CA ALA A 274 23.80 1.81 -18.67
C ALA A 274 24.85 1.22 -17.71
N ASP A 275 25.89 1.99 -17.41
CA ASP A 275 26.86 1.61 -16.37
C ASP A 275 26.33 1.92 -14.96
N GLU A 276 27.08 1.56 -13.92
CA GLU A 276 26.70 1.72 -12.52
C GLU A 276 26.42 3.20 -12.19
N ARG A 277 27.23 4.10 -12.71
CA ARG A 277 27.13 5.55 -12.50
C ARG A 277 25.89 6.13 -13.20
N ASP A 278 25.59 5.68 -14.43
CA ASP A 278 24.39 6.10 -15.15
C ASP A 278 23.12 5.68 -14.42
N ILE A 279 23.10 4.44 -13.88
CA ILE A 279 21.96 3.92 -13.12
C ILE A 279 21.81 4.70 -11.81
N GLU A 280 22.91 4.93 -11.12
CA GLU A 280 22.93 5.69 -9.88
C GLU A 280 22.46 7.12 -10.08
N GLU A 281 22.97 7.83 -11.10
CA GLU A 281 22.51 9.19 -11.44
C GLU A 281 21.02 9.25 -11.75
N GLN A 282 20.48 8.24 -12.45
CA GLN A 282 19.05 8.16 -12.75
C GLN A 282 18.21 7.84 -11.51
N LEU A 283 18.69 6.96 -10.62
CA LEU A 283 18.01 6.67 -9.36
C LEU A 283 17.88 7.91 -8.49
N VAL A 284 18.87 8.78 -8.52
CA VAL A 284 18.87 10.02 -7.75
C VAL A 284 18.05 11.11 -8.41
N LYS A 285 18.15 11.30 -9.75
CA LYS A 285 17.25 12.21 -10.48
C LYS A 285 15.77 11.87 -10.26
N HIS A 286 15.48 10.65 -9.86
CA HIS A 286 14.15 10.15 -9.61
C HIS A 286 14.00 9.58 -8.20
N VAL A 287 14.63 10.25 -7.20
CA VAL A 287 14.60 9.80 -5.79
C VAL A 287 13.18 9.52 -5.29
N THR A 288 12.20 10.32 -5.72
CA THR A 288 10.79 10.11 -5.39
C THR A 288 10.30 8.74 -5.89
N ARG A 289 10.69 8.33 -7.10
CA ARG A 289 10.32 7.01 -7.66
C ARG A 289 11.05 5.89 -6.94
N TYR A 290 12.30 6.10 -6.58
CA TYR A 290 13.06 5.16 -5.77
C TYR A 290 12.40 4.97 -4.40
N LEU A 291 12.00 6.04 -3.73
CA LEU A 291 11.29 5.98 -2.45
C LEU A 291 9.90 5.35 -2.59
N LEU A 292 9.20 5.54 -3.71
CA LEU A 292 7.95 4.82 -4.00
C LEU A 292 8.16 3.31 -4.12
N GLU A 293 9.26 2.87 -4.74
CA GLU A 293 9.60 1.44 -4.79
C GLU A 293 10.04 0.94 -3.41
N MET A 294 10.81 1.70 -2.64
CA MET A 294 11.16 1.34 -1.26
C MET A 294 9.93 1.20 -0.37
N GLY A 295 8.94 2.07 -0.56
CA GLY A 295 7.71 2.10 0.22
C GLY A 295 7.71 3.21 1.27
N ASN A 296 6.58 3.38 1.97
CA ASN A 296 6.46 4.35 3.05
C ASN A 296 7.36 3.98 4.24
N GLY A 297 7.72 5.02 4.98
CA GLY A 297 8.55 4.86 6.17
C GLY A 297 10.05 4.85 5.88
N PHE A 298 10.45 5.21 4.66
CA PHE A 298 11.86 5.49 4.35
C PHE A 298 12.06 6.98 4.10
N ALA A 299 13.11 7.54 4.71
CA ALA A 299 13.58 8.88 4.46
C ALA A 299 14.92 8.83 3.73
N PHE A 300 15.10 9.71 2.74
CA PHE A 300 16.39 9.89 2.07
C PHE A 300 17.33 10.67 2.99
N VAL A 301 18.53 10.12 3.24
CA VAL A 301 19.53 10.75 4.10
C VAL A 301 20.66 11.34 3.26
N ALA A 302 21.29 10.53 2.41
CA ALA A 302 22.40 11.00 1.61
C ALA A 302 22.63 10.11 0.38
N ARG A 303 23.28 10.69 -0.63
CA ARG A 303 23.84 10.02 -1.80
C ARG A 303 25.34 10.27 -1.84
N GLN A 304 26.11 9.29 -2.36
CA GLN A 304 27.55 9.38 -2.49
C GLN A 304 28.19 10.02 -1.25
N LYS A 305 27.74 9.53 -0.09
CA LYS A 305 28.17 10.09 1.19
C LYS A 305 29.63 9.81 1.39
N HIS A 306 30.41 10.89 1.41
CA HIS A 306 31.84 10.81 1.72
C HIS A 306 32.07 10.50 3.19
N PHE A 307 32.94 9.54 3.43
CA PHE A 307 33.46 9.17 4.75
C PHE A 307 34.99 9.12 4.68
N GLN A 308 35.65 9.82 5.59
CA GLN A 308 37.08 9.66 5.83
C GLN A 308 37.28 8.63 6.94
N VAL A 309 37.97 7.55 6.61
CA VAL A 309 38.34 6.48 7.56
C VAL A 309 39.84 6.28 7.50
N GLY A 310 40.51 6.67 8.59
CA GLY A 310 41.97 6.78 8.58
C GLY A 310 42.44 7.81 7.56
N ASN A 311 43.34 7.38 6.65
CA ASN A 311 43.87 8.25 5.57
C ASN A 311 43.21 7.97 4.22
N SER A 312 42.08 7.26 4.20
CA SER A 312 41.39 6.86 2.96
C SER A 312 40.00 7.46 2.90
N ASP A 313 39.58 7.81 1.69
CA ASP A 313 38.27 8.36 1.38
C ASP A 313 37.37 7.26 0.80
N PHE A 314 36.14 7.20 1.32
CA PHE A 314 35.13 6.22 0.92
C PHE A 314 33.80 6.91 0.60
N TYR A 315 33.00 6.34 -0.30
CA TYR A 315 31.73 6.87 -0.74
C TYR A 315 30.68 5.80 -0.72
N ALA A 316 29.66 5.96 0.14
CA ALA A 316 28.49 5.06 0.13
C ALA A 316 27.48 5.56 -0.90
N ASP A 317 26.95 4.66 -1.75
CA ASP A 317 26.07 5.03 -2.86
C ASP A 317 24.81 5.76 -2.37
N LEU A 318 24.03 5.11 -1.51
CA LEU A 318 22.82 5.68 -0.94
C LEU A 318 22.68 5.33 0.55
N ILE A 319 22.24 6.30 1.33
CA ILE A 319 21.87 6.11 2.73
C ILE A 319 20.43 6.55 2.92
N LEU A 320 19.60 5.66 3.41
CA LEU A 320 18.22 5.90 3.81
C LEU A 320 18.08 5.73 5.31
N TYR A 321 16.97 6.19 5.87
CA TYR A 321 16.55 5.88 7.23
C TYR A 321 15.18 5.23 7.21
N SER A 322 15.06 4.07 7.80
CA SER A 322 13.79 3.36 7.95
C SER A 322 13.12 3.76 9.25
N ILE A 323 11.99 4.48 9.16
CA ILE A 323 11.21 4.89 10.33
C ILE A 323 10.66 3.68 11.10
N PRO A 324 10.05 2.66 10.44
CA PRO A 324 9.55 1.49 11.15
C PRO A 324 10.62 0.65 11.85
N LEU A 325 11.81 0.60 11.29
CA LEU A 325 12.93 -0.15 11.86
C LEU A 325 13.78 0.69 12.83
N HIS A 326 13.60 2.00 12.87
CA HIS A 326 14.49 2.93 13.58
C HIS A 326 15.97 2.64 13.27
N ALA A 327 16.29 2.53 11.98
CA ALA A 327 17.62 2.12 11.52
C ALA A 327 18.00 2.79 10.21
N TYR A 328 19.30 3.05 10.04
CA TYR A 328 19.86 3.41 8.76
C TYR A 328 19.86 2.20 7.81
N ILE A 329 19.65 2.47 6.53
CA ILE A 329 19.76 1.49 5.45
C ILE A 329 20.85 1.97 4.51
N VAL A 330 21.95 1.24 4.40
CA VAL A 330 23.00 1.47 3.41
C VAL A 330 22.66 0.67 2.17
N VAL A 331 22.43 1.34 1.07
CA VAL A 331 22.17 0.69 -0.22
C VAL A 331 23.39 0.81 -1.11
N GLU A 332 23.90 -0.32 -1.54
CA GLU A 332 24.98 -0.43 -2.51
C GLU A 332 24.43 -0.99 -3.82
N LEU A 333 24.70 -0.31 -4.92
CA LEU A 333 24.19 -0.67 -6.24
C LEU A 333 25.29 -1.23 -7.12
N LYS A 334 25.05 -2.35 -7.80
CA LYS A 334 26.00 -2.96 -8.73
C LYS A 334 25.33 -3.21 -10.08
N ALA A 335 25.88 -2.61 -11.15
CA ALA A 335 25.42 -2.83 -12.52
C ALA A 335 25.78 -4.20 -13.11
N THR A 336 26.41 -5.06 -12.32
CA THR A 336 26.81 -6.42 -12.67
C THR A 336 26.08 -7.45 -11.82
N PRO A 337 26.11 -8.75 -12.18
CA PRO A 337 25.66 -9.81 -11.31
C PRO A 337 26.44 -9.82 -9.99
N PHE A 338 25.82 -10.37 -8.95
CA PHE A 338 26.40 -10.48 -7.62
C PHE A 338 27.77 -11.15 -7.64
N LYS A 339 28.68 -10.62 -6.82
CA LYS A 339 29.98 -11.20 -6.51
C LYS A 339 30.21 -11.15 -4.99
N PRO A 340 30.86 -12.16 -4.39
CA PRO A 340 31.10 -12.21 -2.94
C PRO A 340 31.83 -11.01 -2.35
N GLU A 341 32.71 -10.36 -3.11
CA GLU A 341 33.45 -9.16 -2.66
C GLU A 341 32.53 -7.97 -2.38
N TYR A 342 31.35 -7.89 -3.00
CA TYR A 342 30.40 -6.80 -2.78
C TYR A 342 29.77 -6.84 -1.38
N ALA A 343 29.56 -8.05 -0.83
CA ALA A 343 29.10 -8.19 0.54
C ALA A 343 30.13 -7.64 1.55
N GLY A 344 31.44 -7.86 1.30
CA GLY A 344 32.51 -7.30 2.10
C GLY A 344 32.57 -5.79 2.07
N GLN A 345 32.39 -5.18 0.88
CA GLN A 345 32.33 -3.73 0.72
C GLN A 345 31.14 -3.13 1.48
N LEU A 346 29.93 -3.73 1.32
CA LEU A 346 28.75 -3.27 2.02
C LEU A 346 28.88 -3.41 3.54
N ASN A 347 29.44 -4.54 4.02
CA ASN A 347 29.70 -4.73 5.45
C ASN A 347 30.61 -3.64 6.03
N PHE A 348 31.63 -3.20 5.29
CA PHE A 348 32.47 -2.09 5.69
C PHE A 348 31.65 -0.79 5.84
N TYR A 349 30.79 -0.45 4.85
CA TYR A 349 29.96 0.75 4.91
C TYR A 349 28.94 0.72 6.05
N ILE A 350 28.36 -0.44 6.36
CA ILE A 350 27.45 -0.59 7.51
C ILE A 350 28.17 -0.20 8.79
N ASN A 351 29.39 -0.71 9.00
CA ASN A 351 30.18 -0.39 10.19
C ASN A 351 30.54 1.10 10.28
N VAL A 352 30.85 1.73 9.13
CA VAL A 352 31.16 3.16 9.09
C VAL A 352 29.93 4.00 9.42
N VAL A 353 28.75 3.63 8.90
CA VAL A 353 27.50 4.32 9.20
C VAL A 353 27.10 4.14 10.66
N ASP A 354 27.26 2.94 11.20
CA ASP A 354 27.04 2.67 12.63
C ASP A 354 27.94 3.54 13.52
N ASP A 355 29.21 3.74 13.16
CA ASP A 355 30.14 4.57 13.92
C ASP A 355 29.88 6.07 13.77
N LYS A 356 29.50 6.55 12.58
CA LYS A 356 29.46 7.98 12.26
C LYS A 356 28.07 8.62 12.30
N LEU A 357 27.01 7.85 12.07
CA LEU A 357 25.65 8.39 11.91
C LEU A 357 24.65 7.83 12.90
N ARG A 358 24.78 6.57 13.33
CA ARG A 358 23.81 5.92 14.20
C ARG A 358 23.75 6.61 15.56
N GLY A 359 22.55 7.02 15.97
CA GLY A 359 22.26 7.55 17.30
C GLY A 359 22.05 6.46 18.34
N GLU A 360 22.03 6.84 19.62
CA GLU A 360 21.87 5.91 20.76
C GLU A 360 20.54 5.13 20.73
N ASN A 361 19.50 5.73 20.14
CA ASN A 361 18.16 5.13 20.05
C ASN A 361 17.92 4.38 18.73
N ASP A 362 18.91 4.37 17.83
CA ASP A 362 18.79 3.69 16.56
C ASP A 362 19.21 2.21 16.68
N ASN A 363 18.51 1.37 15.96
CA ASN A 363 18.88 -0.03 15.82
C ASN A 363 20.10 -0.18 14.88
N LYS A 364 20.62 -1.39 14.78
CA LYS A 364 21.75 -1.70 13.87
C LYS A 364 21.41 -1.26 12.44
N THR A 365 22.38 -0.63 11.78
CA THR A 365 22.27 -0.29 10.36
C THR A 365 22.17 -1.56 9.51
N ILE A 366 21.28 -1.54 8.53
CA ILE A 366 21.02 -2.67 7.62
C ILE A 366 21.66 -2.35 6.27
N GLY A 367 22.33 -3.32 5.68
CA GLY A 367 22.83 -3.25 4.32
C GLY A 367 21.85 -3.85 3.32
N LEU A 368 21.68 -3.17 2.18
CA LEU A 368 20.93 -3.66 1.03
C LEU A 368 21.82 -3.61 -0.20
N LEU A 369 22.21 -4.78 -0.71
CA LEU A 369 22.96 -4.93 -1.94
C LEU A 369 22.03 -5.21 -3.10
N LEU A 370 22.01 -4.32 -4.09
CA LEU A 370 21.20 -4.43 -5.29
C LEU A 370 22.07 -4.74 -6.50
N CYS A 371 21.89 -5.91 -7.11
CA CYS A 371 22.66 -6.40 -8.24
C CYS A 371 21.77 -6.62 -9.46
N LYS A 372 22.38 -6.69 -10.65
CA LYS A 372 21.65 -6.97 -11.91
C LYS A 372 21.16 -8.42 -12.01
N GLY A 373 21.61 -9.29 -11.13
CA GLY A 373 21.22 -10.69 -10.97
C GLY A 373 22.09 -11.36 -9.91
N LYS A 374 21.64 -12.46 -9.35
CA LYS A 374 22.40 -13.23 -8.35
C LYS A 374 22.23 -14.72 -8.54
N ASP A 375 23.23 -15.48 -8.15
CA ASP A 375 23.10 -16.90 -7.81
C ASP A 375 22.76 -16.97 -6.31
N GLU A 376 21.59 -17.50 -5.99
CA GLU A 376 21.07 -17.55 -4.61
C GLU A 376 21.99 -18.32 -3.67
N VAL A 377 22.57 -19.43 -4.15
CA VAL A 377 23.45 -20.29 -3.35
C VAL A 377 24.77 -19.56 -3.05
N VAL A 378 25.37 -18.95 -4.07
CA VAL A 378 26.62 -18.17 -3.91
C VAL A 378 26.39 -16.99 -2.97
N ALA A 379 25.27 -16.28 -3.13
CA ALA A 379 24.90 -15.14 -2.32
C ALA A 379 24.67 -15.54 -0.84
N GLN A 380 24.04 -16.69 -0.60
CA GLN A 380 23.81 -17.19 0.75
C GLN A 380 25.12 -17.61 1.44
N TYR A 381 26.01 -18.28 0.73
CA TYR A 381 27.34 -18.59 1.27
C TYR A 381 28.18 -17.34 1.56
N ALA A 382 28.08 -16.31 0.72
CA ALA A 382 28.79 -15.06 0.91
C ALA A 382 28.36 -14.27 2.15
N LEU A 383 27.12 -14.48 2.64
CA LEU A 383 26.63 -13.85 3.87
C LEU A 383 27.02 -14.59 5.15
N THR A 384 27.58 -15.81 5.03
CA THR A 384 27.97 -16.60 6.18
C THR A 384 29.16 -15.95 6.91
N GLY A 385 29.00 -15.74 8.22
CA GLY A 385 30.03 -15.17 9.08
C GLY A 385 30.06 -13.65 9.19
N TYR A 386 29.13 -12.92 8.55
CA TYR A 386 28.96 -11.51 8.83
C TYR A 386 28.03 -11.31 10.02
N ASP A 387 28.43 -10.41 10.95
CA ASP A 387 27.63 -10.00 12.12
C ASP A 387 26.67 -8.85 11.81
N GLN A 388 26.86 -8.18 10.67
CA GLN A 388 26.00 -7.09 10.25
C GLN A 388 24.83 -7.63 9.40
N PRO A 389 23.62 -7.02 9.54
CA PRO A 389 22.46 -7.45 8.80
C PRO A 389 22.55 -7.01 7.33
N ILE A 390 22.60 -7.97 6.42
CA ILE A 390 22.72 -7.74 4.98
C ILE A 390 21.64 -8.50 4.24
N GLY A 391 20.95 -7.79 3.33
CA GLY A 391 20.05 -8.37 2.33
C GLY A 391 20.63 -8.19 0.93
N ILE A 392 20.49 -9.21 0.08
CA ILE A 392 20.92 -9.20 -1.32
C ILE A 392 19.70 -9.40 -2.20
N SER A 393 19.47 -8.49 -3.13
CA SER A 393 18.35 -8.56 -4.05
C SER A 393 18.77 -8.23 -5.47
N ASP A 394 18.03 -8.78 -6.42
CA ASP A 394 18.12 -8.37 -7.81
C ASP A 394 17.36 -7.05 -8.00
N TYR A 395 17.70 -6.32 -9.06
CA TYR A 395 16.87 -5.24 -9.55
C TYR A 395 16.59 -5.38 -11.05
N GLN A 396 15.44 -4.87 -11.45
CA GLN A 396 14.99 -4.80 -12.85
C GLN A 396 14.68 -3.36 -13.23
N LEU A 397 15.08 -2.99 -14.43
CA LEU A 397 14.74 -1.69 -15.02
C LEU A 397 13.48 -1.87 -15.85
N SER A 398 12.42 -1.18 -15.50
CA SER A 398 11.12 -1.31 -16.16
C SER A 398 10.57 0.08 -16.54
N LYS A 399 9.77 0.13 -17.61
CA LYS A 399 8.96 1.30 -17.97
C LYS A 399 7.56 1.22 -17.36
N ALA A 400 7.45 0.69 -16.13
CA ALA A 400 6.19 0.37 -15.50
C ALA A 400 5.33 1.60 -15.12
N ILE A 401 5.92 2.80 -14.99
CA ILE A 401 5.17 4.01 -14.63
C ILE A 401 4.61 4.68 -15.89
N PRO A 402 3.27 4.79 -16.02
CA PRO A 402 2.63 5.50 -17.12
C PRO A 402 3.13 6.94 -17.27
N GLU A 403 3.27 7.44 -18.50
CA GLU A 403 3.84 8.77 -18.77
C GLU A 403 3.06 9.92 -18.12
N ASN A 404 1.75 9.77 -17.95
CA ASN A 404 0.91 10.75 -17.28
C ASN A 404 1.16 10.88 -15.77
N LEU A 405 1.88 9.94 -15.14
CA LEU A 405 2.31 10.04 -13.72
C LEU A 405 3.71 10.64 -13.59
N LYS A 406 4.50 10.61 -14.66
CA LYS A 406 5.84 11.21 -14.68
C LYS A 406 5.81 12.72 -14.49
N SER A 407 4.72 13.37 -14.94
CA SER A 407 4.53 14.83 -14.82
C SER A 407 3.87 15.29 -13.51
N ALA A 408 3.39 14.35 -12.69
CA ALA A 408 2.70 14.67 -11.43
C ALA A 408 3.60 14.56 -10.18
N LEU A 409 4.83 14.08 -10.34
CA LEU A 409 5.80 14.00 -9.25
C LEU A 409 6.83 15.11 -9.43
N PRO A 410 7.09 15.95 -8.40
CA PRO A 410 8.08 16.98 -8.48
C PRO A 410 9.48 16.41 -8.76
N SER A 411 10.28 17.08 -9.56
CA SER A 411 11.69 16.75 -9.75
C SER A 411 12.49 17.06 -8.48
N ILE A 412 13.72 16.57 -8.39
CA ILE A 412 14.58 16.91 -7.24
C ILE A 412 14.88 18.39 -7.26
N GLU A 413 15.11 18.94 -8.45
CA GLU A 413 15.37 20.36 -8.63
C GLU A 413 14.19 21.19 -8.12
N GLU A 414 12.94 20.80 -8.41
CA GLU A 414 11.74 21.47 -7.90
C GLU A 414 11.63 21.35 -6.36
N VAL A 415 11.94 20.17 -5.79
CA VAL A 415 11.96 19.96 -4.34
C VAL A 415 13.10 20.73 -3.67
N GLU A 416 14.28 20.76 -4.28
CA GLU A 416 15.45 21.52 -3.79
C GLU A 416 15.21 23.03 -3.88
N GLU A 417 14.61 23.53 -4.96
CA GLU A 417 14.21 24.94 -5.10
C GLU A 417 13.13 25.32 -4.07
N GLU A 418 12.14 24.43 -3.85
CA GLU A 418 11.10 24.65 -2.84
C GLU A 418 11.70 24.69 -1.44
N LEU A 419 12.58 23.75 -1.09
CA LEU A 419 13.31 23.72 0.19
C LEU A 419 14.25 24.94 0.34
N ALA A 420 14.97 25.33 -0.70
CA ALA A 420 15.82 26.51 -0.69
C ALA A 420 14.99 27.79 -0.47
N SER A 421 13.81 27.88 -1.09
CA SER A 421 12.89 29.00 -0.91
C SER A 421 12.32 29.12 0.51
N PHE A 422 12.17 28.01 1.23
CA PHE A 422 11.81 28.01 2.66
C PHE A 422 12.97 28.49 3.54
N LEU A 423 14.21 28.08 3.23
CA LEU A 423 15.41 28.47 4.00
C LEU A 423 15.78 29.93 3.79
N ASP A 424 15.48 30.52 2.63
CA ASP A 424 15.72 31.94 2.36
C ASP A 424 14.65 32.87 2.96
N LYS A 425 13.43 32.40 3.18
CA LYS A 425 12.37 33.15 3.88
C LYS A 425 12.67 33.36 5.36
N ASP A 426 13.43 32.44 5.98
CA ASP A 426 13.88 32.60 7.38
C ASP A 426 15.09 33.49 7.56
N LYS A 427 15.69 33.99 6.47
CA LYS A 427 16.87 34.90 6.53
C LYS A 427 16.57 36.38 6.34
N ASN A 428 15.32 36.76 6.05
CA ASN A 428 14.92 38.17 5.98
C ASN A 428 13.79 38.43 6.98
N PRO A 429 14.06 39.18 8.07
CA PRO A 429 13.04 39.59 9.04
C PRO A 429 12.13 40.71 8.50
#